data_214496bdda8a18f9f8f5499e2faae130
#
_entry.id   214496bdda8a18f9f8f5499e2faae130
#
_cell.length_a   1.000
_cell.length_b   1.000
_cell.length_c   1.000
_cell.angle_alpha   90.00
_cell.angle_beta   90.00
_cell.angle_gamma   90.00
#
_symmetry.space_group_name_H-M   'P 1'
#
loop_
_entity.id
_entity.type
_entity.pdbx_description
1 polymer ?
#
loop_
_entity_poly.entity_id
_entity_poly.type
_entity_poly.pdbx_seq_one_letter_code
_entity_poly.pdbx_strand_id
1 'polypeptide(L)'
;MHKVISHWPRNHKMAVMVTVMFEVWSEGKAPPYSPMTTALKPGTPDLLGISWSQYGGRTGVWRIMRILDECDVRGTICLNAKCAEDFPDAVKQLHRRGHEISAHSYTQDLVLPYLSVQEEKDVIQKCTRIIENAVGTRPVGWFSPVAAPTVNTARFLAEEGFLWHGDYNDTDLPYAIDTPSGPLVAIAHSDFTDNRTLRSSPRDFYNVYKDTFDFLYRIESPSLINLTIHTHFGGRPLMAAMLSELLHYMKGFADIWFARHDEVARWVLEQVDA
;
A
#
# COMPACT_ATOMS: atom_id res chain seq x y z
N MET A 1 16.27 -5.99 20.94
CA MET A 1 16.25 -4.67 20.31
C MET A 1 16.33 -4.90 18.82
N HIS A 2 15.36 -4.44 18.05
CA HIS A 2 15.45 -4.53 16.59
C HIS A 2 16.62 -3.66 16.12
N LYS A 3 17.40 -4.14 15.15
CA LYS A 3 18.42 -3.32 14.51
C LYS A 3 17.68 -2.25 13.69
N VAL A 4 17.81 -1.01 14.06
CA VAL A 4 17.23 0.15 13.37
C VAL A 4 18.27 0.67 12.38
N ILE A 5 17.84 1.05 11.19
CA ILE A 5 18.72 1.67 10.19
C ILE A 5 19.29 2.98 10.72
N SER A 6 20.54 3.26 10.37
CA SER A 6 21.25 4.48 10.79
C SER A 6 21.27 5.58 9.71
N HIS A 7 21.00 5.22 8.46
CA HIS A 7 20.99 6.13 7.30
C HIS A 7 20.28 5.51 6.11
N TRP A 8 19.87 6.34 5.16
CA TRP A 8 19.36 5.93 3.85
C TRP A 8 20.46 5.87 2.79
N PRO A 9 20.22 5.22 1.63
CA PRO A 9 21.18 5.23 0.51
C PRO A 9 21.64 6.63 0.17
N ARG A 10 22.93 6.78 -0.17
CA ARG A 10 23.53 8.09 -0.54
C ARG A 10 23.39 9.18 0.53
N ASN A 11 23.20 8.79 1.80
CA ASN A 11 22.97 9.70 2.92
C ASN A 11 21.74 10.62 2.74
N HIS A 12 20.72 10.16 2.04
CA HIS A 12 19.43 10.88 2.03
C HIS A 12 18.92 11.03 3.46
N LYS A 13 18.31 12.17 3.74
CA LYS A 13 17.77 12.49 5.05
C LYS A 13 16.47 11.77 5.34
N MET A 14 15.64 11.65 4.31
CA MET A 14 14.30 11.07 4.42
C MET A 14 13.98 10.15 3.23
N ALA A 15 13.32 9.04 3.52
CA ALA A 15 12.66 8.24 2.50
C ALA A 15 11.18 8.66 2.38
N VAL A 16 10.71 8.82 1.14
CA VAL A 16 9.29 9.06 0.82
C VAL A 16 8.78 7.89 0.00
N MET A 17 7.78 7.21 0.51
CA MET A 17 7.11 6.13 -0.19
C MET A 17 5.70 6.56 -0.60
N VAL A 18 5.22 6.03 -1.72
CA VAL A 18 3.84 6.18 -2.16
C VAL A 18 3.21 4.81 -2.25
N THR A 19 2.24 4.55 -1.38
CA THR A 19 1.43 3.32 -1.39
C THR A 19 0.11 3.59 -2.09
N VAL A 20 -0.16 2.83 -3.14
CA VAL A 20 -1.43 2.87 -3.85
C VAL A 20 -2.21 1.61 -3.54
N MET A 21 -3.30 1.74 -2.78
CA MET A 21 -4.21 0.65 -2.46
C MET A 21 -5.17 0.44 -3.63
N PHE A 22 -5.00 -0.68 -4.34
CA PHE A 22 -5.88 -1.05 -5.45
C PHE A 22 -6.79 -2.18 -5.02
N GLU A 23 -7.99 -1.82 -4.59
CA GLU A 23 -8.90 -2.69 -3.88
C GLU A 23 -10.15 -3.02 -4.69
N VAL A 24 -10.63 -4.25 -4.52
CA VAL A 24 -11.90 -4.77 -5.01
C VAL A 24 -12.57 -5.61 -3.92
N TRP A 25 -13.88 -5.68 -3.98
CA TRP A 25 -14.71 -6.48 -3.07
C TRP A 25 -15.28 -7.71 -3.77
N SER A 26 -15.69 -8.71 -3.00
CA SER A 26 -16.43 -9.86 -3.51
C SER A 26 -17.71 -9.42 -4.23
N GLU A 27 -18.20 -10.25 -5.14
CA GLU A 27 -19.41 -9.97 -5.91
C GLU A 27 -20.59 -9.61 -4.99
N GLY A 28 -21.30 -8.55 -5.34
CA GLY A 28 -22.43 -8.04 -4.56
C GLY A 28 -22.06 -7.26 -3.30
N LYS A 29 -20.77 -7.12 -2.96
CA LYS A 29 -20.31 -6.37 -1.81
C LYS A 29 -19.76 -5.00 -2.18
N ALA A 30 -19.84 -4.08 -1.22
CA ALA A 30 -19.35 -2.71 -1.31
C ALA A 30 -18.57 -2.33 -0.05
N PRO A 31 -17.67 -1.33 -0.12
CA PRO A 31 -17.01 -0.81 1.07
C PRO A 31 -18.01 -0.30 2.10
N PRO A 32 -17.94 -0.74 3.37
CA PRO A 32 -18.88 -0.30 4.40
C PRO A 32 -18.75 1.19 4.74
N TYR A 33 -17.64 1.81 4.35
CA TYR A 33 -17.33 3.22 4.56
C TYR A 33 -17.63 4.11 3.35
N SER A 34 -18.18 3.58 2.27
CA SER A 34 -18.51 4.39 1.09
C SER A 34 -19.44 5.55 1.47
N PRO A 35 -19.16 6.80 1.03
CA PRO A 35 -20.04 7.93 1.27
C PRO A 35 -21.39 7.79 0.55
N MET A 36 -21.44 6.90 -0.44
CA MET A 36 -22.65 6.59 -1.21
C MET A 36 -23.43 5.42 -0.62
N THR A 37 -22.91 4.74 0.39
CA THR A 37 -23.60 3.63 1.06
C THR A 37 -24.86 4.12 1.73
N THR A 38 -25.98 3.52 1.39
CA THR A 38 -27.29 3.78 2.01
C THR A 38 -27.60 2.65 2.98
N ALA A 39 -28.27 2.96 4.08
CA ALA A 39 -28.78 1.96 5.02
C ALA A 39 -29.89 1.12 4.36
N LEU A 40 -29.49 0.03 3.73
CA LEU A 40 -30.39 -0.94 3.09
C LEU A 40 -30.68 -2.10 4.05
N LYS A 41 -31.80 -2.78 3.83
CA LYS A 41 -32.08 -4.01 4.58
C LYS A 41 -31.00 -5.06 4.31
N PRO A 42 -30.62 -5.89 5.31
CA PRO A 42 -29.69 -6.98 5.11
C PRO A 42 -30.06 -7.86 3.89
N GLY A 43 -29.08 -8.21 3.08
CA GLY A 43 -29.26 -9.01 1.85
C GLY A 43 -29.63 -8.20 0.60
N THR A 44 -29.85 -6.87 0.71
CA THR A 44 -30.09 -6.01 -0.46
C THR A 44 -28.75 -5.51 -1.00
N PRO A 45 -28.41 -5.75 -2.30
CA PRO A 45 -27.18 -5.22 -2.89
C PRO A 45 -27.14 -3.68 -2.91
N ASP A 46 -26.08 -3.09 -2.42
CA ASP A 46 -25.83 -1.65 -2.53
C ASP A 46 -25.17 -1.34 -3.89
N LEU A 47 -25.97 -1.19 -4.92
CA LEU A 47 -25.48 -0.93 -6.28
C LEU A 47 -24.71 0.39 -6.37
N LEU A 48 -25.04 1.38 -5.54
CA LEU A 48 -24.35 2.65 -5.53
C LEU A 48 -22.95 2.50 -4.90
N GLY A 49 -22.85 1.84 -3.77
CA GLY A 49 -21.55 1.53 -3.12
C GLY A 49 -20.67 0.64 -3.99
N ILE A 50 -21.26 -0.39 -4.65
CA ILE A 50 -20.55 -1.26 -5.59
C ILE A 50 -19.97 -0.45 -6.74
N SER A 51 -20.78 0.39 -7.40
CA SER A 51 -20.31 1.22 -8.51
C SER A 51 -19.29 2.26 -8.07
N TRP A 52 -19.42 2.77 -6.85
CA TRP A 52 -18.48 3.72 -6.25
C TRP A 52 -17.09 3.10 -6.09
N SER A 53 -16.98 1.86 -5.63
CA SER A 53 -15.70 1.15 -5.47
C SER A 53 -15.07 0.77 -6.82
N GLN A 54 -15.89 0.37 -7.80
CA GLN A 54 -15.42 0.04 -9.16
C GLN A 54 -14.75 1.21 -9.89
N TYR A 55 -14.99 2.45 -9.44
CA TYR A 55 -14.29 3.62 -9.94
C TYR A 55 -12.77 3.47 -9.84
N GLY A 56 -12.28 2.77 -8.83
CA GLY A 56 -10.85 2.52 -8.62
C GLY A 56 -10.17 1.91 -9.86
N GLY A 57 -10.67 0.77 -10.32
CA GLY A 57 -10.10 0.08 -11.49
C GLY A 57 -10.46 0.72 -12.83
N ARG A 58 -11.67 1.33 -12.93
CA ARG A 58 -12.15 1.92 -14.19
C ARG A 58 -11.51 3.28 -14.52
N THR A 59 -11.23 4.09 -13.49
CA THR A 59 -10.80 5.48 -13.68
C THR A 59 -9.67 5.89 -12.75
N GLY A 60 -9.80 5.57 -11.46
CA GLY A 60 -8.92 6.12 -10.41
C GLY A 60 -7.48 5.71 -10.56
N VAL A 61 -7.23 4.41 -10.79
CA VAL A 61 -5.88 3.87 -10.99
C VAL A 61 -5.13 4.56 -12.15
N TRP A 62 -5.83 4.84 -13.25
CA TRP A 62 -5.26 5.48 -14.41
C TRP A 62 -4.88 6.95 -14.16
N ARG A 63 -5.66 7.64 -13.33
CA ARG A 63 -5.36 9.02 -12.94
C ARG A 63 -4.16 9.08 -12.00
N ILE A 64 -4.12 8.21 -10.99
CA ILE A 64 -2.98 8.12 -10.07
C ILE A 64 -1.71 7.77 -10.86
N MET A 65 -1.78 6.78 -11.76
CA MET A 65 -0.65 6.39 -12.60
C MET A 65 -0.07 7.57 -13.40
N ARG A 66 -0.94 8.41 -14.02
CA ARG A 66 -0.48 9.61 -14.73
C ARG A 66 0.22 10.61 -13.82
N ILE A 67 -0.30 10.84 -12.61
CA ILE A 67 0.32 11.75 -11.63
C ILE A 67 1.71 11.23 -11.22
N LEU A 68 1.83 9.94 -10.95
CA LEU A 68 3.11 9.34 -10.61
C LEU A 68 4.12 9.44 -11.76
N ASP A 69 3.67 9.24 -13.01
CA ASP A 69 4.50 9.43 -14.20
C ASP A 69 4.93 10.90 -14.37
N GLU A 70 4.00 11.86 -14.25
CA GLU A 70 4.28 13.30 -14.35
C GLU A 70 5.28 13.76 -13.27
N CYS A 71 5.20 13.20 -12.09
CA CYS A 71 6.13 13.48 -11.01
C CYS A 71 7.41 12.63 -11.06
N ASP A 72 7.57 11.72 -12.01
CA ASP A 72 8.66 10.73 -12.05
C ASP A 72 8.86 10.05 -10.68
N VAL A 73 7.79 9.51 -10.11
CA VAL A 73 7.77 8.77 -8.86
C VAL A 73 7.33 7.34 -9.11
N ARG A 74 8.06 6.39 -8.57
CA ARG A 74 7.65 4.99 -8.57
C ARG A 74 7.13 4.63 -7.17
N GLY A 75 5.91 4.11 -7.12
CA GLY A 75 5.26 3.71 -5.87
C GLY A 75 5.10 2.20 -5.78
N THR A 76 4.58 1.76 -4.64
CA THR A 76 4.18 0.38 -4.38
C THR A 76 2.67 0.26 -4.52
N ILE A 77 2.23 -0.65 -5.35
CA ILE A 77 0.82 -0.92 -5.61
C ILE A 77 0.41 -2.14 -4.80
N CYS A 78 -0.24 -1.91 -3.67
CA CYS A 78 -0.83 -2.97 -2.86
C CYS A 78 -2.19 -3.33 -3.46
N LEU A 79 -2.25 -4.45 -4.19
CA LEU A 79 -3.49 -4.82 -4.88
C LEU A 79 -4.10 -6.12 -4.33
N ASN A 80 -5.42 -6.15 -4.22
CA ASN A 80 -6.10 -7.43 -4.11
C ASN A 80 -5.82 -8.25 -5.38
N ALA A 81 -5.48 -9.53 -5.23
CA ALA A 81 -5.11 -10.36 -6.38
C ALA A 81 -6.23 -10.44 -7.44
N LYS A 82 -7.50 -10.32 -7.03
CA LYS A 82 -8.64 -10.21 -7.93
C LYS A 82 -8.57 -8.99 -8.87
N CYS A 83 -7.83 -7.94 -8.53
CA CYS A 83 -7.60 -6.81 -9.45
C CYS A 83 -6.82 -7.23 -10.70
N ALA A 84 -5.94 -8.24 -10.60
CA ALA A 84 -5.22 -8.76 -11.75
C ALA A 84 -6.13 -9.54 -12.70
N GLU A 85 -7.25 -10.09 -12.20
CA GLU A 85 -8.27 -10.75 -13.00
C GLU A 85 -9.28 -9.75 -13.59
N ASP A 86 -9.75 -8.79 -12.78
CA ASP A 86 -10.80 -7.84 -13.18
C ASP A 86 -10.26 -6.67 -14.03
N PHE A 87 -8.99 -6.25 -13.81
CA PHE A 87 -8.35 -5.09 -14.45
C PHE A 87 -6.92 -5.41 -14.94
N PRO A 88 -6.73 -6.47 -15.75
CA PRO A 88 -5.39 -6.96 -16.12
C PRO A 88 -4.55 -5.90 -16.84
N ASP A 89 -5.15 -5.04 -17.65
CA ASP A 89 -4.42 -4.00 -18.37
C ASP A 89 -3.83 -2.94 -17.43
N ALA A 90 -4.59 -2.53 -16.40
CA ALA A 90 -4.10 -1.59 -15.40
C ALA A 90 -2.92 -2.17 -14.62
N VAL A 91 -3.03 -3.41 -14.15
CA VAL A 91 -1.98 -4.10 -13.39
C VAL A 91 -0.71 -4.26 -14.22
N LYS A 92 -0.82 -4.70 -15.48
CA LYS A 92 0.31 -4.81 -16.41
C LYS A 92 0.96 -3.45 -16.69
N GLN A 93 0.17 -2.39 -16.84
CA GLN A 93 0.70 -1.05 -17.10
C GLN A 93 1.43 -0.49 -15.89
N LEU A 94 0.94 -0.69 -14.67
CA LEU A 94 1.61 -0.31 -13.43
C LEU A 94 2.97 -0.99 -13.32
N HIS A 95 3.02 -2.32 -13.54
CA HIS A 95 4.28 -3.07 -13.50
C HIS A 95 5.27 -2.58 -14.57
N ARG A 96 4.82 -2.39 -15.84
CA ARG A 96 5.69 -1.92 -16.94
C ARG A 96 6.28 -0.53 -16.69
N ARG A 97 5.63 0.32 -15.88
CA ARG A 97 6.13 1.63 -15.48
C ARG A 97 7.09 1.57 -14.29
N GLY A 98 7.43 0.38 -13.82
CA GLY A 98 8.40 0.17 -12.75
C GLY A 98 7.85 0.36 -11.34
N HIS A 99 6.52 0.40 -11.17
CA HIS A 99 5.93 0.31 -9.83
C HIS A 99 6.10 -1.11 -9.29
N GLU A 100 6.32 -1.23 -7.99
CA GLU A 100 6.25 -2.51 -7.30
C GLU A 100 4.80 -2.99 -7.27
N ILE A 101 4.57 -4.26 -7.54
CA ILE A 101 3.28 -4.92 -7.36
C ILE A 101 3.37 -5.79 -6.12
N SER A 102 2.68 -5.41 -5.04
CA SER A 102 2.59 -6.17 -3.80
C SER A 102 1.19 -6.73 -3.59
N ALA A 103 1.08 -7.76 -2.77
CA ALA A 103 -0.17 -8.46 -2.54
C ALA A 103 -0.97 -7.86 -1.37
N HIS A 104 -2.30 -7.81 -1.53
CA HIS A 104 -3.24 -7.33 -0.52
C HIS A 104 -4.42 -8.30 -0.36
N SER A 105 -4.13 -9.58 -0.14
CA SER A 105 -5.13 -10.67 -0.15
C SER A 105 -5.89 -10.79 -1.49
N TYR A 106 -6.94 -11.60 -1.54
CA TYR A 106 -7.68 -11.83 -2.78
C TYR A 106 -8.72 -10.74 -3.05
N THR A 107 -9.54 -10.42 -2.04
CA THR A 107 -10.49 -9.28 -2.04
C THR A 107 -10.39 -8.54 -0.72
N GLN A 108 -10.84 -7.28 -0.67
CA GLN A 108 -10.73 -6.45 0.53
C GLN A 108 -11.60 -6.92 1.69
N ASP A 109 -12.67 -7.63 1.42
CA ASP A 109 -13.56 -8.21 2.43
C ASP A 109 -13.14 -9.62 2.89
N LEU A 110 -12.05 -10.18 2.35
CA LEU A 110 -11.45 -11.43 2.81
C LEU A 110 -10.44 -11.15 3.93
N VAL A 111 -10.94 -11.04 5.16
CA VAL A 111 -10.17 -10.64 6.34
C VAL A 111 -9.51 -11.86 6.99
N LEU A 112 -8.18 -11.87 7.10
CA LEU A 112 -7.39 -13.04 7.51
C LEU A 112 -7.79 -13.64 8.87
N PRO A 113 -8.04 -12.86 9.94
CA PRO A 113 -8.48 -13.40 11.24
C PRO A 113 -9.78 -14.21 11.22
N TYR A 114 -10.56 -14.17 10.15
CA TYR A 114 -11.80 -14.94 10.01
C TYR A 114 -11.57 -16.30 9.33
N LEU A 115 -10.35 -16.57 8.89
CA LEU A 115 -9.94 -17.79 8.21
C LEU A 115 -9.33 -18.79 9.20
N SER A 116 -9.42 -20.08 8.87
CA SER A 116 -8.57 -21.08 9.51
C SER A 116 -7.11 -20.88 9.10
N VAL A 117 -6.19 -21.44 9.88
CA VAL A 117 -4.74 -21.38 9.61
C VAL A 117 -4.39 -21.86 8.21
N GLN A 118 -5.06 -22.93 7.73
CA GLN A 118 -4.81 -23.47 6.40
C GLN A 118 -5.37 -22.56 5.30
N GLU A 119 -6.59 -22.03 5.48
CA GLU A 119 -7.18 -21.10 4.53
C GLU A 119 -6.37 -19.82 4.36
N GLU A 120 -5.80 -19.27 5.46
CA GLU A 120 -4.89 -18.12 5.40
C GLU A 120 -3.67 -18.42 4.53
N LYS A 121 -3.02 -19.56 4.76
CA LYS A 121 -1.87 -20.00 3.94
C LYS A 121 -2.25 -20.15 2.47
N ASP A 122 -3.37 -20.79 2.19
CA ASP A 122 -3.87 -21.02 0.83
C ASP A 122 -4.18 -19.69 0.11
N VAL A 123 -4.72 -18.71 0.83
CA VAL A 123 -5.00 -17.36 0.29
C VAL A 123 -3.70 -16.65 -0.08
N ILE A 124 -2.67 -16.65 0.78
CA ILE A 124 -1.37 -16.05 0.49
C ILE A 124 -0.78 -16.67 -0.78
N GLN A 125 -0.75 -18.00 -0.86
CA GLN A 125 -0.24 -18.73 -2.01
C GLN A 125 -1.04 -18.48 -3.29
N LYS A 126 -2.37 -18.44 -3.18
CA LYS A 126 -3.26 -18.11 -4.30
C LYS A 126 -2.96 -16.73 -4.85
N CYS A 127 -2.87 -15.72 -3.98
CA CYS A 127 -2.59 -14.33 -4.38
C CYS A 127 -1.24 -14.20 -5.07
N THR A 128 -0.21 -14.83 -4.52
CA THR A 128 1.12 -14.87 -5.10
C THR A 128 1.09 -15.40 -6.53
N ARG A 129 0.44 -16.57 -6.75
CA ARG A 129 0.35 -17.17 -8.09
C ARG A 129 -0.43 -16.30 -9.08
N ILE A 130 -1.54 -15.70 -8.67
CA ILE A 130 -2.34 -14.84 -9.55
C ILE A 130 -1.52 -13.62 -10.00
N ILE A 131 -0.85 -12.95 -9.08
CA ILE A 131 -0.05 -11.76 -9.38
C ILE A 131 1.13 -12.14 -10.28
N GLU A 132 1.87 -13.19 -9.92
CA GLU A 132 3.00 -13.69 -10.71
C GLU A 132 2.60 -14.03 -12.15
N ASN A 133 1.47 -14.73 -12.33
CA ASN A 133 0.93 -15.04 -13.66
C ASN A 133 0.54 -13.78 -14.46
N ALA A 134 0.07 -12.73 -13.79
CA ALA A 134 -0.37 -11.51 -14.45
C ALA A 134 0.78 -10.61 -14.93
N VAL A 135 1.88 -10.52 -14.15
CA VAL A 135 2.97 -9.57 -14.42
C VAL A 135 4.33 -10.23 -14.68
N GLY A 136 4.44 -11.55 -14.52
CA GLY A 136 5.67 -12.31 -14.73
C GLY A 136 6.71 -12.18 -13.62
N THR A 137 6.34 -11.54 -12.51
CA THR A 137 7.23 -11.33 -11.35
C THR A 137 6.47 -11.65 -10.07
N ARG A 138 7.12 -12.43 -9.19
CA ARG A 138 6.55 -12.79 -7.89
C ARG A 138 6.45 -11.54 -7.00
N PRO A 139 5.31 -11.29 -6.32
CA PRO A 139 5.23 -10.21 -5.34
C PRO A 139 6.12 -10.52 -4.15
N VAL A 140 6.81 -9.48 -3.66
CA VAL A 140 7.73 -9.60 -2.50
C VAL A 140 7.22 -8.81 -1.29
N GLY A 141 6.10 -8.16 -1.41
CA GLY A 141 5.47 -7.38 -0.37
C GLY A 141 4.01 -7.78 -0.10
N TRP A 142 3.61 -7.65 1.15
CA TRP A 142 2.26 -7.96 1.62
C TRP A 142 1.72 -6.87 2.52
N PHE A 143 0.43 -6.61 2.39
CA PHE A 143 -0.37 -5.85 3.33
C PHE A 143 -1.72 -6.56 3.58
N SER A 144 -2.07 -6.81 4.83
CA SER A 144 -3.32 -7.51 5.16
C SER A 144 -4.55 -6.60 5.00
N PRO A 145 -5.67 -7.10 4.46
CA PRO A 145 -6.91 -6.33 4.42
C PRO A 145 -7.28 -5.76 5.78
N VAL A 146 -7.75 -4.51 5.81
CA VAL A 146 -8.10 -3.74 7.00
C VAL A 146 -6.99 -3.68 8.06
N ALA A 147 -5.72 -3.86 7.65
CA ALA A 147 -4.55 -3.95 8.53
C ALA A 147 -4.71 -5.03 9.63
N ALA A 148 -5.32 -6.17 9.29
CA ALA A 148 -5.63 -7.23 10.24
C ALA A 148 -4.88 -8.55 9.91
N PRO A 149 -3.60 -8.67 10.32
CA PRO A 149 -2.87 -9.93 10.24
C PRO A 149 -3.33 -10.91 11.34
N THR A 150 -2.89 -12.16 11.24
CA THR A 150 -2.94 -13.15 12.32
C THR A 150 -1.56 -13.35 12.94
N VAL A 151 -1.48 -14.11 14.00
CA VAL A 151 -0.19 -14.50 14.61
C VAL A 151 0.67 -15.37 13.67
N ASN A 152 0.10 -15.90 12.61
CA ASN A 152 0.78 -16.76 11.64
C ASN A 152 1.22 -16.01 10.38
N THR A 153 0.62 -14.85 10.09
CA THR A 153 0.80 -14.13 8.81
C THR A 153 2.28 -13.92 8.49
N ALA A 154 3.06 -13.33 9.40
CA ALA A 154 4.48 -13.06 9.17
C ALA A 154 5.29 -14.34 8.86
N ARG A 155 5.01 -15.45 9.55
CA ARG A 155 5.63 -16.74 9.27
C ARG A 155 5.28 -17.25 7.87
N PHE A 156 4.01 -17.23 7.49
CA PHE A 156 3.59 -17.69 6.17
C PHE A 156 4.15 -16.83 5.03
N LEU A 157 4.27 -15.53 5.24
CA LEU A 157 4.90 -14.62 4.29
C LEU A 157 6.38 -14.97 4.09
N ALA A 158 7.12 -15.20 5.18
CA ALA A 158 8.53 -15.61 5.08
C ALA A 158 8.68 -17.00 4.43
N GLU A 159 7.81 -17.97 4.73
CA GLU A 159 7.77 -19.29 4.06
C GLU A 159 7.55 -19.16 2.55
N GLU A 160 6.75 -18.17 2.12
CA GLU A 160 6.47 -17.89 0.71
C GLU A 160 7.51 -16.97 0.05
N GLY A 161 8.55 -16.53 0.77
CA GLY A 161 9.65 -15.72 0.23
C GLY A 161 9.33 -14.24 0.06
N PHE A 162 8.37 -13.72 0.79
CA PHE A 162 8.14 -12.28 0.87
C PHE A 162 9.32 -11.60 1.59
N LEU A 163 9.63 -10.36 1.21
CA LEU A 163 10.70 -9.56 1.82
C LEU A 163 10.16 -8.60 2.89
N TRP A 164 8.92 -8.14 2.73
CA TRP A 164 8.33 -7.16 3.64
C TRP A 164 6.82 -7.35 3.83
N HIS A 165 6.33 -6.82 4.94
CA HIS A 165 4.90 -6.64 5.20
C HIS A 165 4.62 -5.28 5.85
N GLY A 166 3.37 -4.78 5.67
CA GLY A 166 2.93 -3.49 6.19
C GLY A 166 2.01 -3.57 7.42
N ASP A 167 1.97 -4.70 8.12
CA ASP A 167 0.94 -4.99 9.12
C ASP A 167 1.31 -4.54 10.55
N TYR A 168 2.58 -4.20 10.81
CA TYR A 168 3.04 -3.70 12.11
C TYR A 168 3.24 -2.19 12.05
N ASN A 169 2.79 -1.51 13.09
CA ASN A 169 2.80 -0.05 13.19
C ASN A 169 3.27 0.40 14.58
N ASP A 170 4.39 -0.15 15.02
CA ASP A 170 4.99 0.05 16.34
C ASP A 170 6.27 0.90 16.31
N THR A 171 6.74 1.26 15.11
CA THR A 171 7.89 2.17 14.89
C THR A 171 7.71 3.00 13.63
N ASP A 172 8.37 4.16 13.57
CA ASP A 172 8.37 5.02 12.36
C ASP A 172 9.35 4.53 11.29
N LEU A 173 10.43 3.86 11.70
CA LEU A 173 11.44 3.32 10.79
C LEU A 173 11.27 1.81 10.59
N PRO A 174 11.53 1.29 9.38
CA PRO A 174 11.43 -0.12 9.10
C PRO A 174 12.50 -0.92 9.84
N TYR A 175 12.19 -2.16 10.18
CA TYR A 175 13.09 -3.07 10.86
C TYR A 175 12.88 -4.51 10.42
N ALA A 176 13.90 -5.34 10.56
CA ALA A 176 13.80 -6.78 10.30
C ALA A 176 13.27 -7.53 11.53
N ILE A 177 12.35 -8.44 11.31
CA ILE A 177 11.88 -9.43 12.27
C ILE A 177 12.42 -10.81 11.88
N ASP A 178 12.86 -11.56 12.88
CA ASP A 178 13.31 -12.92 12.66
C ASP A 178 12.12 -13.88 12.53
N THR A 179 12.14 -14.72 11.52
CA THR A 179 11.19 -15.81 11.36
C THR A 179 11.94 -17.13 11.15
N PRO A 180 11.30 -18.30 11.36
CA PRO A 180 11.95 -19.59 11.12
C PRO A 180 12.43 -19.79 9.66
N SER A 181 11.88 -19.04 8.71
CA SER A 181 12.20 -19.15 7.28
C SER A 181 13.11 -18.02 6.75
N GLY A 182 13.61 -17.17 7.64
CA GLY A 182 14.47 -16.04 7.31
C GLY A 182 13.89 -14.70 7.77
N PRO A 183 14.63 -13.60 7.60
CA PRO A 183 14.19 -12.29 8.03
C PRO A 183 13.06 -11.77 7.13
N LEU A 184 12.12 -11.04 7.73
CA LEU A 184 11.03 -10.33 7.07
C LEU A 184 11.04 -8.88 7.56
N VAL A 185 10.94 -7.90 6.66
CA VAL A 185 10.98 -6.49 7.05
C VAL A 185 9.58 -5.99 7.35
N ALA A 186 9.39 -5.42 8.54
CA ALA A 186 8.20 -4.67 8.89
C ALA A 186 8.38 -3.21 8.45
N ILE A 187 7.43 -2.72 7.65
CA ILE A 187 7.39 -1.33 7.17
C ILE A 187 6.05 -0.76 7.57
N ALA A 188 6.04 0.19 8.51
CA ALA A 188 4.81 0.76 9.02
C ALA A 188 3.94 1.37 7.92
N HIS A 189 2.64 1.10 7.99
CA HIS A 189 1.66 1.76 7.17
C HIS A 189 1.34 3.15 7.74
N SER A 190 0.83 4.05 6.91
CA SER A 190 0.42 5.37 7.37
C SER A 190 -0.82 5.30 8.27
N ASP A 191 -0.79 5.95 9.42
CA ASP A 191 -1.96 6.14 10.29
C ASP A 191 -3.03 7.03 9.66
N PHE A 192 -2.62 7.88 8.73
CA PHE A 192 -3.51 8.80 8.03
C PHE A 192 -3.52 8.49 6.53
N THR A 193 -4.56 7.83 6.09
CA THR A 193 -4.79 7.51 4.67
C THR A 193 -5.86 8.45 4.07
N ASP A 194 -5.94 8.52 2.75
CA ASP A 194 -6.89 9.40 2.04
C ASP A 194 -8.35 9.17 2.47
N ASN A 195 -8.75 7.94 2.78
CA ASN A 195 -10.11 7.61 3.22
C ASN A 195 -10.49 8.23 4.56
N ARG A 196 -9.53 8.69 5.38
CA ARG A 196 -9.82 9.46 6.61
C ARG A 196 -10.46 10.80 6.29
N THR A 197 -10.29 11.31 5.08
CA THR A 197 -10.89 12.59 4.65
C THR A 197 -12.23 12.43 3.93
N LEU A 198 -12.85 11.24 3.93
CA LEU A 198 -14.10 10.95 3.24
C LEU A 198 -15.28 11.88 3.66
N ARG A 199 -15.24 12.41 4.87
CA ARG A 199 -16.28 13.31 5.43
C ARG A 199 -15.73 14.68 5.82
N SER A 200 -14.55 15.02 5.32
CA SER A 200 -13.90 16.32 5.53
C SER A 200 -13.39 16.89 4.20
N SER A 201 -12.39 17.73 4.24
CA SER A 201 -11.82 18.34 3.03
C SER A 201 -10.69 17.47 2.44
N PRO A 202 -10.63 17.28 1.13
CA PRO A 202 -9.41 16.74 0.48
C PRO A 202 -8.14 17.51 0.85
N ARG A 203 -8.23 18.79 1.17
CA ARG A 203 -7.10 19.61 1.63
C ARG A 203 -6.52 19.12 2.97
N ASP A 204 -7.31 18.44 3.81
CA ASP A 204 -6.81 17.85 5.05
C ASP A 204 -5.77 16.75 4.76
N PHE A 205 -5.95 15.97 3.70
CA PHE A 205 -4.94 15.01 3.25
C PHE A 205 -3.62 15.70 2.92
N TYR A 206 -3.68 16.78 2.13
CA TYR A 206 -2.49 17.57 1.80
C TYR A 206 -1.82 18.14 3.07
N ASN A 207 -2.60 18.79 3.93
CA ASN A 207 -2.08 19.49 5.11
C ASN A 207 -1.41 18.49 6.08
N VAL A 208 -2.06 17.37 6.39
CA VAL A 208 -1.51 16.37 7.32
C VAL A 208 -0.18 15.81 6.81
N TYR A 209 -0.11 15.42 5.55
CA TYR A 209 1.13 14.88 5.00
C TYR A 209 2.22 15.94 4.86
N LYS A 210 1.86 17.16 4.46
CA LYS A 210 2.82 18.26 4.37
C LYS A 210 3.40 18.60 5.75
N ASP A 211 2.55 18.77 6.77
CA ASP A 211 2.99 19.14 8.11
C ASP A 211 3.82 18.02 8.75
N THR A 212 3.45 16.76 8.56
CA THR A 212 4.24 15.60 8.99
C THR A 212 5.59 15.56 8.30
N PHE A 213 5.62 15.75 6.98
CA PHE A 213 6.85 15.81 6.20
C PHE A 213 7.78 16.92 6.71
N ASP A 214 7.26 18.14 6.88
CA ASP A 214 8.04 19.30 7.34
C ASP A 214 8.61 19.09 8.76
N PHE A 215 7.81 18.47 9.64
CA PHE A 215 8.23 18.12 10.98
C PHE A 215 9.39 17.13 10.96
N LEU A 216 9.20 15.96 10.33
CA LEU A 216 10.21 14.91 10.24
C LEU A 216 11.47 15.38 9.51
N TYR A 217 11.33 16.08 8.39
CA TYR A 217 12.46 16.59 7.63
C TYR A 217 13.31 17.57 8.45
N ARG A 218 12.70 18.35 9.34
CA ARG A 218 13.39 19.32 10.17
C ARG A 218 14.15 18.69 11.34
N ILE A 219 13.55 17.70 12.02
CA ILE A 219 14.05 17.25 13.32
C ILE A 219 14.62 15.83 13.34
N GLU A 220 14.33 14.99 12.35
CA GLU A 220 14.72 13.58 12.35
C GLU A 220 15.57 13.20 11.14
N SER A 221 16.58 12.35 11.38
CA SER A 221 17.39 11.73 10.33
C SER A 221 18.05 10.46 10.87
N PRO A 222 17.83 9.30 10.24
CA PRO A 222 16.95 9.08 9.11
C PRO A 222 15.48 9.20 9.49
N SER A 223 14.62 9.57 8.55
CA SER A 223 13.17 9.56 8.73
C SER A 223 12.46 8.96 7.50
N LEU A 224 11.19 8.60 7.67
CA LEU A 224 10.40 7.98 6.61
C LEU A 224 8.97 8.52 6.66
N ILE A 225 8.39 8.74 5.50
CA ILE A 225 6.97 9.03 5.34
C ILE A 225 6.36 8.15 4.26
N ASN A 226 5.20 7.56 4.54
CA ASN A 226 4.46 6.70 3.62
C ASN A 226 3.12 7.37 3.24
N LEU A 227 3.04 7.90 2.03
CA LEU A 227 1.81 8.48 1.46
C LEU A 227 0.90 7.35 0.99
N THR A 228 -0.24 7.14 1.65
CA THR A 228 -1.18 6.10 1.26
C THR A 228 -2.44 6.67 0.63
N ILE A 229 -2.77 6.17 -0.56
CA ILE A 229 -3.91 6.60 -1.35
C ILE A 229 -4.64 5.40 -1.98
N HIS A 230 -5.98 5.39 -1.94
CA HIS A 230 -6.80 4.33 -2.53
C HIS A 230 -7.27 4.69 -3.93
N THR A 231 -7.25 3.75 -4.86
CA THR A 231 -7.66 4.01 -6.25
C THR A 231 -9.11 4.47 -6.37
N HIS A 232 -10.03 3.91 -5.58
CA HIS A 232 -11.45 4.20 -5.66
C HIS A 232 -11.85 5.54 -5.01
N PHE A 233 -11.06 6.05 -4.09
CA PHE A 233 -11.25 7.35 -3.44
C PHE A 233 -10.19 8.36 -3.88
N GLY A 234 -8.91 8.07 -3.63
CA GLY A 234 -7.79 8.95 -3.95
C GLY A 234 -7.62 9.25 -5.43
N GLY A 235 -8.08 8.33 -6.30
CA GLY A 235 -8.13 8.58 -7.74
C GLY A 235 -9.21 9.57 -8.20
N ARG A 236 -10.09 10.06 -7.30
CA ARG A 236 -11.09 11.09 -7.65
C ARG A 236 -10.43 12.46 -7.82
N PRO A 237 -10.98 13.35 -8.69
CA PRO A 237 -10.28 14.55 -9.13
C PRO A 237 -9.68 15.41 -8.02
N LEU A 238 -10.45 15.69 -6.97
CA LEU A 238 -9.97 16.55 -5.87
C LEU A 238 -8.89 15.90 -5.02
N MET A 239 -9.01 14.59 -4.73
CA MET A 239 -7.98 13.87 -3.99
C MET A 239 -6.71 13.68 -4.81
N ALA A 240 -6.87 13.34 -6.09
CA ALA A 240 -5.76 13.20 -7.01
C ALA A 240 -4.98 14.52 -7.18
N ALA A 241 -5.66 15.67 -7.15
CA ALA A 241 -5.00 16.97 -7.12
C ALA A 241 -4.14 17.16 -5.87
N MET A 242 -4.62 16.72 -4.69
CA MET A 242 -3.84 16.79 -3.45
C MET A 242 -2.59 15.92 -3.50
N LEU A 243 -2.68 14.71 -4.07
CA LEU A 243 -1.51 13.87 -4.30
C LEU A 243 -0.49 14.56 -5.21
N SER A 244 -0.94 15.12 -6.32
CA SER A 244 -0.07 15.84 -7.26
C SER A 244 0.64 17.02 -6.58
N GLU A 245 -0.09 17.84 -5.84
CA GLU A 245 0.49 18.97 -5.10
C GLU A 245 1.53 18.52 -4.07
N LEU A 246 1.27 17.44 -3.32
CA LEU A 246 2.19 16.88 -2.33
C LEU A 246 3.48 16.39 -2.99
N LEU A 247 3.38 15.62 -4.06
CA LEU A 247 4.56 15.10 -4.75
C LEU A 247 5.43 16.22 -5.32
N HIS A 248 4.82 17.24 -5.93
CA HIS A 248 5.55 18.42 -6.40
C HIS A 248 6.24 19.18 -5.25
N TYR A 249 5.54 19.34 -4.11
CA TYR A 249 6.12 19.95 -2.93
C TYR A 249 7.35 19.18 -2.44
N MET A 250 7.21 17.87 -2.22
CA MET A 250 8.29 17.02 -1.70
C MET A 250 9.48 16.92 -2.66
N LYS A 251 9.23 16.94 -3.97
CA LYS A 251 10.30 16.97 -4.98
C LYS A 251 11.14 18.25 -4.98
N GLY A 252 10.72 19.29 -4.30
CA GLY A 252 11.52 20.50 -4.07
C GLY A 252 12.68 20.32 -3.10
N PHE A 253 12.84 19.17 -2.44
CA PHE A 253 13.87 18.87 -1.46
C PHE A 253 14.93 17.91 -2.04
N ALA A 254 16.21 18.27 -1.94
CA ALA A 254 17.28 17.51 -2.59
C ALA A 254 17.64 16.20 -1.88
N ASP A 255 17.44 16.12 -0.56
CA ASP A 255 17.92 15.04 0.30
C ASP A 255 16.84 13.97 0.51
N ILE A 256 15.90 13.85 -0.43
CA ILE A 256 14.79 12.92 -0.38
C ILE A 256 15.06 11.73 -1.30
N TRP A 257 14.83 10.55 -0.77
CA TRP A 257 14.79 9.32 -1.53
C TRP A 257 13.35 8.87 -1.75
N PHE A 258 12.81 9.09 -2.96
CA PHE A 258 11.56 8.47 -3.35
C PHE A 258 11.81 6.99 -3.60
N ALA A 259 11.22 6.13 -2.77
CA ALA A 259 11.49 4.70 -2.76
C ALA A 259 10.20 3.88 -2.84
N ARG A 260 10.31 2.68 -3.42
CA ARG A 260 9.32 1.63 -3.28
C ARG A 260 9.59 0.84 -1.99
N HIS A 261 8.59 0.10 -1.53
CA HIS A 261 8.76 -0.73 -0.33
C HIS A 261 9.80 -1.83 -0.52
N ASP A 262 9.88 -2.46 -1.69
CA ASP A 262 10.89 -3.48 -1.96
C ASP A 262 12.33 -2.93 -1.94
N GLU A 263 12.54 -1.68 -2.33
CA GLU A 263 13.84 -1.00 -2.25
C GLU A 263 14.21 -0.70 -0.79
N VAL A 264 13.24 -0.22 0.00
CA VAL A 264 13.42 0.01 1.43
C VAL A 264 13.71 -1.31 2.16
N ALA A 265 12.94 -2.37 1.87
CA ALA A 265 13.14 -3.68 2.49
C ALA A 265 14.54 -4.25 2.21
N ARG A 266 15.00 -4.20 0.96
CA ARG A 266 16.35 -4.64 0.60
C ARG A 266 17.43 -3.85 1.33
N TRP A 267 17.27 -2.52 1.41
CA TRP A 267 18.20 -1.67 2.16
C TRP A 267 18.28 -2.05 3.65
N VAL A 268 17.13 -2.32 4.28
CA VAL A 268 17.10 -2.77 5.68
C VAL A 268 17.82 -4.10 5.86
N LEU A 269 17.57 -5.08 4.99
CA LEU A 269 18.22 -6.40 5.06
C LEU A 269 19.73 -6.29 4.89
N GLU A 270 20.21 -5.48 3.94
CA GLU A 270 21.65 -5.23 3.75
C GLU A 270 22.31 -4.62 5.01
N GLN A 271 21.60 -3.79 5.78
CA GLN A 271 22.12 -3.18 7.01
C GLN A 271 22.10 -4.15 8.22
N VAL A 272 21.22 -5.14 8.19
CA VAL A 272 21.13 -6.15 9.26
C VAL A 272 22.19 -7.23 9.13
N ASP A 273 22.57 -7.57 7.89
CA ASP A 273 23.59 -8.58 7.58
C ASP A 273 25.04 -8.03 7.67
N ALA A 274 25.20 -6.71 7.75
CA ALA A 274 26.48 -6.01 7.91
C ALA A 274 26.85 -5.81 9.38
#